data_41987bed6db2c10836dc292ba3bd815f
#
_entry.id   41987bed6db2c10836dc292ba3bd815f
#
_cell.length_a   1.000
_cell.length_b   1.000
_cell.length_c   1.000
_cell.angle_alpha   90.00
_cell.angle_beta   90.00
_cell.angle_gamma   90.00
#
_symmetry.space_group_name_H-M   'P 1'
#
loop_
_entity.id
_entity.type
_entity.pdbx_description
1 polymer ?
#
loop_
_entity_poly.entity_id
_entity_poly.type
_entity_poly.pdbx_seq_one_letter_code
_entity_poly.pdbx_strand_id
1 'polypeptide(L)'
;MAIGEFILFACGHFYDQANIATPLFYAGLGCMIAGNGFFKPNISSMVGQLYPKGDKKIDAAYTIFYMGINTGGAMGPVVCGFFAESSGNAGDYKWGFLAGGIAMILSVITQISFQKKYLVNAEGTPIGDTPKDAPAFFQKLPVMVGFLFLLSLVTIALVYIDIKVVSYLFWLLLVCILLISFIVFSDRSLDLIQKKKVAVLFTVSFFVIFFWSAFEQAGASLTYFASENTQRDLGWTVVPASFFQSLNSIFVVTLAPLVAWVWVKLGKKEPSSPYKMAFGLFFLALGYLWIATGVNGVGAGIKVSMIWLLGMYMMHTLGELCLSPIGLSLFNKLAPIKFASLLMGVWFTANAFANKLAGVFSALYPENGKVTSFAGYQISNLHEFFMFFVFMAGTASLILFFLSSKLKSLMEQ
;
A
#
# COMPACT_ATOMS: atom_id res chain seq x y z
N MET A 1 -10.86 -0.24 13.90
CA MET A 1 -11.21 0.36 12.59
C MET A 1 -12.64 0.89 12.56
N ALA A 2 -13.70 0.09 12.71
CA ALA A 2 -15.10 0.60 12.68
C ALA A 2 -15.34 1.81 13.60
N ILE A 3 -14.84 1.77 14.85
CA ILE A 3 -14.90 2.90 15.77
C ILE A 3 -14.22 4.14 15.18
N GLY A 4 -13.07 3.97 14.52
CA GLY A 4 -12.36 5.06 13.85
C GLY A 4 -13.18 5.71 12.75
N GLU A 5 -13.86 4.92 11.92
CA GLU A 5 -14.77 5.42 10.87
C GLU A 5 -15.93 6.24 11.47
N PHE A 6 -16.56 5.78 12.57
CA PHE A 6 -17.62 6.53 13.23
C PHE A 6 -17.12 7.83 13.89
N ILE A 7 -15.89 7.85 14.40
CA ILE A 7 -15.26 9.09 14.89
C ILE A 7 -15.01 10.06 13.73
N LEU A 8 -14.54 9.55 12.57
CA LEU A 8 -14.36 10.37 11.36
C LEU A 8 -15.71 10.87 10.79
N PHE A 9 -16.78 10.07 10.89
CA PHE A 9 -18.13 10.54 10.60
C PHE A 9 -18.52 11.71 11.50
N ALA A 10 -18.29 11.61 12.82
CA ALA A 10 -18.53 12.70 13.76
C ALA A 10 -17.65 13.93 13.45
N CYS A 11 -16.37 13.72 13.09
CA CYS A 11 -15.48 14.79 12.64
C CYS A 11 -16.08 15.56 11.45
N GLY A 12 -16.57 14.85 10.42
CA GLY A 12 -17.20 15.48 9.27
C GLY A 12 -18.53 16.18 9.58
N HIS A 13 -19.21 15.84 10.68
CA HIS A 13 -20.38 16.57 11.15
C HIS A 13 -20.03 17.94 11.74
N PHE A 14 -18.84 18.05 12.35
CA PHE A 14 -18.31 19.30 12.94
C PHE A 14 -17.23 19.95 12.07
N TYR A 15 -17.24 19.73 10.75
CA TYR A 15 -16.14 20.12 9.86
C TYR A 15 -15.82 21.63 9.86
N ASP A 16 -16.79 22.47 10.15
CA ASP A 16 -16.70 23.93 10.29
C ASP A 16 -16.16 24.39 11.66
N GLN A 17 -16.09 23.49 12.64
CA GLN A 17 -15.63 23.75 14.01
C GLN A 17 -14.28 23.11 14.26
N ALA A 18 -13.19 23.74 13.82
CA ALA A 18 -11.84 23.18 13.85
C ALA A 18 -11.39 22.72 15.25
N ASN A 19 -11.85 23.38 16.32
CA ASN A 19 -11.57 23.01 17.71
C ASN A 19 -12.16 21.65 18.12
N ILE A 20 -13.22 21.19 17.45
CA ILE A 20 -13.86 19.88 17.67
C ILE A 20 -13.42 18.89 16.58
N ALA A 21 -13.42 19.32 15.32
CA ALA A 21 -13.11 18.46 14.18
C ALA A 21 -11.67 17.93 14.22
N THR A 22 -10.69 18.80 14.55
CA THR A 22 -9.26 18.39 14.56
C THR A 22 -8.95 17.26 15.56
N PRO A 23 -9.35 17.34 16.84
CA PRO A 23 -9.16 16.21 17.75
C PRO A 23 -9.88 14.93 17.31
N LEU A 24 -11.11 15.04 16.80
CA LEU A 24 -11.85 13.89 16.28
C LEU A 24 -11.16 13.25 15.07
N PHE A 25 -10.61 14.07 14.17
CA PHE A 25 -9.85 13.59 13.02
C PHE A 25 -8.65 12.74 13.45
N TYR A 26 -7.82 13.24 14.35
CA TYR A 26 -6.67 12.49 14.85
C TYR A 26 -7.08 11.26 15.66
N ALA A 27 -8.15 11.35 16.45
CA ALA A 27 -8.67 10.20 17.19
C ALA A 27 -9.15 9.08 16.22
N GLY A 28 -9.91 9.46 15.19
CA GLY A 28 -10.36 8.55 14.15
C GLY A 28 -9.19 7.87 13.43
N LEU A 29 -8.22 8.65 12.94
CA LEU A 29 -7.01 8.13 12.29
C LEU A 29 -6.22 7.19 13.21
N GLY A 30 -6.02 7.55 14.47
CA GLY A 30 -5.30 6.70 15.42
C GLY A 30 -5.98 5.35 15.62
N CYS A 31 -7.31 5.32 15.72
CA CYS A 31 -8.07 4.08 15.78
C CYS A 31 -7.97 3.26 14.49
N MET A 32 -7.95 3.91 13.33
CA MET A 32 -7.78 3.25 12.03
C MET A 32 -6.40 2.62 11.91
N ILE A 33 -5.34 3.35 12.23
CA ILE A 33 -3.95 2.87 12.19
C ILE A 33 -3.77 1.67 13.11
N ALA A 34 -4.18 1.77 14.37
CA ALA A 34 -4.10 0.68 15.33
C ALA A 34 -4.88 -0.56 14.85
N GLY A 35 -6.12 -0.36 14.37
CA GLY A 35 -6.95 -1.45 13.87
C GLY A 35 -6.39 -2.15 12.65
N ASN A 36 -5.83 -1.39 11.68
CA ASN A 36 -5.23 -1.94 10.47
C ASN A 36 -3.97 -2.77 10.75
N GLY A 37 -3.15 -2.32 11.72
CA GLY A 37 -1.96 -3.04 12.14
C GLY A 37 -2.26 -4.45 12.65
N PHE A 38 -3.40 -4.68 13.29
CA PHE A 38 -3.84 -6.02 13.72
C PHE A 38 -4.60 -6.79 12.63
N PHE A 39 -5.35 -6.10 11.77
CA PHE A 39 -6.19 -6.77 10.78
C PHE A 39 -5.37 -7.46 9.68
N LYS A 40 -4.52 -6.71 9.01
CA LYS A 40 -3.84 -7.16 7.78
C LYS A 40 -2.94 -8.40 7.97
N PRO A 41 -2.07 -8.49 8.98
CA PRO A 41 -1.26 -9.69 9.20
C PRO A 41 -2.09 -10.91 9.60
N ASN A 42 -3.11 -10.71 10.45
CA ASN A 42 -3.89 -11.82 10.97
C ASN A 42 -4.77 -12.47 9.91
N ILE A 43 -5.48 -11.69 9.09
CA ILE A 43 -6.35 -12.26 8.05
C ILE A 43 -5.54 -13.05 7.01
N SER A 44 -4.37 -12.55 6.63
CA SER A 44 -3.49 -13.26 5.69
C SER A 44 -2.96 -14.58 6.28
N SER A 45 -2.62 -14.59 7.57
CA SER A 45 -2.19 -15.80 8.28
C SER A 45 -3.32 -16.84 8.39
N MET A 46 -4.55 -16.39 8.67
CA MET A 46 -5.72 -17.27 8.77
C MET A 46 -5.99 -18.01 7.47
N VAL A 47 -5.85 -17.35 6.31
CA VAL A 47 -6.01 -18.02 5.01
C VAL A 47 -5.01 -19.17 4.84
N GLY A 48 -3.75 -18.97 5.27
CA GLY A 48 -2.73 -20.03 5.24
C GLY A 48 -3.02 -21.22 6.14
N GLN A 49 -3.78 -21.03 7.23
CA GLN A 49 -4.12 -22.08 8.20
C GLN A 49 -5.32 -22.93 7.78
N LEU A 50 -6.09 -22.52 6.74
CA LEU A 50 -7.26 -23.28 6.23
C LEU A 50 -6.87 -24.60 5.59
N TYR A 51 -5.62 -24.75 5.14
CA TYR A 51 -5.14 -25.91 4.40
C TYR A 51 -3.93 -26.54 5.06
N PRO A 52 -3.77 -27.88 4.96
CA PRO A 52 -2.55 -28.53 5.41
C PRO A 52 -1.29 -28.00 4.71
N LYS A 53 -0.15 -28.05 5.39
CA LYS A 53 1.12 -27.66 4.76
C LYS A 53 1.40 -28.52 3.53
N GLY A 54 1.64 -27.86 2.39
CA GLY A 54 1.93 -28.51 1.11
C GLY A 54 0.69 -28.84 0.27
N ASP A 55 -0.52 -28.50 0.70
CA ASP A 55 -1.70 -28.65 -0.12
C ASP A 55 -1.66 -27.67 -1.31
N LYS A 56 -1.85 -28.19 -2.53
CA LYS A 56 -1.88 -27.39 -3.76
C LYS A 56 -3.03 -26.38 -3.82
N LYS A 57 -4.10 -26.60 -3.03
CA LYS A 57 -5.26 -25.69 -2.98
C LYS A 57 -4.96 -24.37 -2.27
N ILE A 58 -3.87 -24.28 -1.51
CA ILE A 58 -3.50 -23.06 -0.79
C ILE A 58 -3.25 -21.89 -1.77
N ASP A 59 -2.67 -22.16 -2.93
CA ASP A 59 -2.44 -21.12 -3.95
C ASP A 59 -3.75 -20.57 -4.50
N ALA A 60 -4.74 -21.46 -4.73
CA ALA A 60 -6.09 -21.06 -5.15
C ALA A 60 -6.80 -20.24 -4.06
N ALA A 61 -6.66 -20.63 -2.78
CA ALA A 61 -7.24 -19.89 -1.66
C ALA A 61 -6.66 -18.45 -1.56
N TYR A 62 -5.34 -18.30 -1.67
CA TYR A 62 -4.73 -16.98 -1.72
C TYR A 62 -5.14 -16.17 -2.95
N THR A 63 -5.35 -16.82 -4.10
CA THR A 63 -5.88 -16.15 -5.30
C THR A 63 -7.27 -15.60 -5.05
N ILE A 64 -8.18 -16.38 -4.47
CA ILE A 64 -9.55 -15.93 -4.12
C ILE A 64 -9.49 -14.80 -3.09
N PHE A 65 -8.64 -14.93 -2.08
CA PHE A 65 -8.43 -13.88 -1.07
C PHE A 65 -7.94 -12.57 -1.70
N TYR A 66 -6.96 -12.64 -2.61
CA TYR A 66 -6.46 -11.49 -3.34
C TYR A 66 -7.52 -10.85 -4.25
N MET A 67 -8.35 -11.66 -4.91
CA MET A 67 -9.50 -11.17 -5.66
C MET A 67 -10.49 -10.43 -4.75
N GLY A 68 -10.77 -10.96 -3.56
CA GLY A 68 -11.62 -10.31 -2.57
C GLY A 68 -11.08 -8.94 -2.12
N ILE A 69 -9.78 -8.83 -1.85
CA ILE A 69 -9.11 -7.57 -1.51
C ILE A 69 -9.30 -6.56 -2.64
N ASN A 70 -9.02 -6.95 -3.88
CA ASN A 70 -9.12 -6.04 -5.02
C ASN A 70 -10.57 -5.70 -5.38
N THR A 71 -11.52 -6.61 -5.18
CA THR A 71 -12.95 -6.29 -5.31
C THR A 71 -13.36 -5.22 -4.28
N GLY A 72 -12.92 -5.37 -3.03
CA GLY A 72 -13.13 -4.34 -2.00
C GLY A 72 -12.45 -3.02 -2.33
N GLY A 73 -11.21 -3.08 -2.83
CA GLY A 73 -10.44 -1.91 -3.29
C GLY A 73 -11.08 -1.19 -4.49
N ALA A 74 -11.77 -1.93 -5.37
CA ALA A 74 -12.54 -1.34 -6.47
C ALA A 74 -13.85 -0.71 -5.98
N MET A 75 -14.60 -1.42 -5.12
CA MET A 75 -15.92 -0.97 -4.67
C MET A 75 -15.84 0.14 -3.60
N GLY A 76 -14.85 0.08 -2.71
CA GLY A 76 -14.73 1.01 -1.58
C GLY A 76 -14.75 2.48 -2.01
N PRO A 77 -13.82 2.94 -2.86
CA PRO A 77 -13.78 4.34 -3.31
C PRO A 77 -15.02 4.73 -4.12
N VAL A 78 -15.63 3.78 -4.88
CA VAL A 78 -16.86 4.05 -5.63
C VAL A 78 -18.03 4.29 -4.68
N VAL A 79 -18.25 3.39 -3.72
CA VAL A 79 -19.37 3.51 -2.77
C VAL A 79 -19.17 4.72 -1.85
N CYS A 80 -18.00 4.83 -1.22
CA CYS A 80 -17.72 5.95 -0.31
C CYS A 80 -17.72 7.28 -1.04
N GLY A 81 -17.12 7.36 -2.24
CA GLY A 81 -17.06 8.58 -3.02
C GLY A 81 -18.42 9.03 -3.54
N PHE A 82 -19.30 8.10 -3.93
CA PHE A 82 -20.67 8.43 -4.32
C PHE A 82 -21.42 9.16 -3.19
N PHE A 83 -21.26 8.69 -1.95
CA PHE A 83 -21.89 9.34 -0.80
C PHE A 83 -21.15 10.60 -0.33
N ALA A 84 -19.81 10.63 -0.44
CA ALA A 84 -18.98 11.72 0.06
C ALA A 84 -18.97 12.95 -0.85
N GLU A 85 -19.12 12.78 -2.16
CA GLU A 85 -19.01 13.86 -3.14
C GLU A 85 -20.37 14.24 -3.77
N SER A 86 -21.48 13.77 -3.19
CA SER A 86 -22.82 13.90 -3.80
C SER A 86 -23.31 15.34 -3.96
N SER A 87 -22.96 16.25 -3.04
CA SER A 87 -23.40 17.66 -3.10
C SER A 87 -22.27 18.67 -3.32
N GLY A 88 -21.01 18.20 -3.40
CA GLY A 88 -19.83 19.07 -3.51
C GLY A 88 -19.48 19.82 -2.22
N ASN A 89 -20.11 19.49 -1.10
CA ASN A 89 -19.88 20.12 0.19
C ASN A 89 -18.83 19.34 0.99
N ALA A 90 -17.81 20.00 1.54
CA ALA A 90 -16.74 19.33 2.32
C ALA A 90 -17.29 18.51 3.51
N GLY A 91 -18.41 18.93 4.10
CA GLY A 91 -19.07 18.18 5.17
C GLY A 91 -19.66 16.84 4.75
N ASP A 92 -19.81 16.54 3.45
CA ASP A 92 -20.42 15.31 2.97
C ASP A 92 -19.47 14.11 3.01
N TYR A 93 -18.16 14.33 3.13
CA TYR A 93 -17.21 13.26 3.38
C TYR A 93 -17.58 12.38 4.59
N LYS A 94 -18.35 12.91 5.54
CA LYS A 94 -18.91 12.12 6.65
C LYS A 94 -19.70 10.90 6.19
N TRP A 95 -20.44 11.00 5.09
CA TRP A 95 -21.25 9.90 4.58
C TRP A 95 -20.38 8.75 4.01
N GLY A 96 -19.22 9.07 3.43
CA GLY A 96 -18.23 8.09 3.03
C GLY A 96 -17.66 7.32 4.23
N PHE A 97 -17.32 8.02 5.32
CA PHE A 97 -16.87 7.37 6.56
C PHE A 97 -17.98 6.53 7.20
N LEU A 98 -19.23 7.01 7.16
CA LEU A 98 -20.38 6.23 7.65
C LEU A 98 -20.54 4.93 6.86
N ALA A 99 -20.47 5.00 5.53
CA ALA A 99 -20.55 3.82 4.66
C ALA A 99 -19.42 2.82 4.95
N GLY A 100 -18.18 3.30 5.12
CA GLY A 100 -17.03 2.50 5.54
C GLY A 100 -17.24 1.83 6.90
N GLY A 101 -17.72 2.59 7.88
CA GLY A 101 -18.04 2.08 9.23
C GLY A 101 -19.10 0.98 9.21
N ILE A 102 -20.17 1.15 8.44
CA ILE A 102 -21.22 0.14 8.27
C ILE A 102 -20.66 -1.11 7.61
N ALA A 103 -19.86 -0.98 6.54
CA ALA A 103 -19.23 -2.12 5.89
C ALA A 103 -18.31 -2.90 6.84
N MET A 104 -17.57 -2.21 7.70
CA MET A 104 -16.74 -2.86 8.73
C MET A 104 -17.56 -3.58 9.79
N ILE A 105 -18.70 -3.03 10.23
CA ILE A 105 -19.61 -3.73 11.15
C ILE A 105 -20.19 -4.98 10.49
N LEU A 106 -20.61 -4.90 9.23
CA LEU A 106 -21.09 -6.06 8.47
C LEU A 106 -20.00 -7.14 8.34
N SER A 107 -18.73 -6.73 8.12
CA SER A 107 -17.59 -7.64 8.10
C SER A 107 -17.41 -8.36 9.45
N VAL A 108 -17.49 -7.65 10.57
CA VAL A 108 -17.40 -8.24 11.93
C VAL A 108 -18.55 -9.20 12.19
N ILE A 109 -19.79 -8.83 11.85
CA ILE A 109 -20.97 -9.70 11.98
C ILE A 109 -20.78 -10.99 11.15
N THR A 110 -20.33 -10.84 9.90
CA THR A 110 -20.05 -11.99 9.01
C THR A 110 -18.98 -12.89 9.62
N GLN A 111 -17.88 -12.31 10.09
CA GLN A 111 -16.79 -13.06 10.73
C GLN A 111 -17.31 -13.86 11.95
N ILE A 112 -18.01 -13.23 12.88
CA ILE A 112 -18.54 -13.87 14.09
C ILE A 112 -19.55 -14.98 13.74
N SER A 113 -20.44 -14.71 12.76
CA SER A 113 -21.51 -15.66 12.39
C SER A 113 -20.97 -16.91 11.70
N PHE A 114 -19.89 -16.77 10.91
CA PHE A 114 -19.40 -17.84 10.05
C PHE A 114 -18.07 -18.46 10.49
N GLN A 115 -17.32 -17.82 11.41
CA GLN A 115 -16.01 -18.29 11.86
C GLN A 115 -16.02 -19.74 12.30
N LYS A 116 -16.86 -20.10 13.25
CA LYS A 116 -16.91 -21.47 13.84
C LYS A 116 -17.28 -22.55 12.82
N LYS A 117 -17.98 -22.20 11.74
CA LYS A 117 -18.46 -23.15 10.73
C LYS A 117 -17.51 -23.30 9.55
N TYR A 118 -16.88 -22.22 9.12
CA TYR A 118 -16.10 -22.20 7.88
C TYR A 118 -14.61 -21.93 8.09
N LEU A 119 -14.22 -21.25 9.17
CA LEU A 119 -12.81 -21.01 9.47
C LEU A 119 -12.28 -22.08 10.42
N VAL A 120 -12.14 -23.27 9.87
CA VAL A 120 -11.60 -24.44 10.58
C VAL A 120 -10.40 -24.98 9.81
N ASN A 121 -9.40 -25.46 10.53
CA ASN A 121 -8.24 -26.13 9.92
C ASN A 121 -8.60 -27.53 9.42
N ALA A 122 -7.64 -28.22 8.85
CA ALA A 122 -7.84 -29.60 8.33
C ALA A 122 -8.27 -30.61 9.40
N GLU A 123 -7.99 -30.33 10.68
CA GLU A 123 -8.34 -31.15 11.83
C GLU A 123 -9.71 -30.79 12.42
N GLY A 124 -10.43 -29.82 11.81
CA GLY A 124 -11.76 -29.36 12.27
C GLY A 124 -11.71 -28.42 13.49
N THR A 125 -10.52 -27.91 13.88
CA THR A 125 -10.40 -26.94 14.98
C THR A 125 -10.58 -25.52 14.42
N PRO A 126 -11.30 -24.63 15.17
CA PRO A 126 -11.51 -23.25 14.74
C PRO A 126 -10.18 -22.49 14.62
N ILE A 127 -10.05 -21.71 13.56
CA ILE A 127 -8.91 -20.83 13.31
C ILE A 127 -9.20 -19.47 13.93
N GLY A 128 -8.17 -18.86 14.55
CA GLY A 128 -8.26 -17.55 15.16
C GLY A 128 -8.64 -17.57 16.65
N ASP A 129 -8.80 -18.74 17.23
CA ASP A 129 -8.92 -18.87 18.69
C ASP A 129 -7.56 -18.61 19.35
N THR A 130 -7.61 -18.13 20.59
CA THR A 130 -6.39 -17.89 21.37
C THR A 130 -5.62 -19.20 21.57
N PRO A 131 -4.31 -19.27 21.22
CA PRO A 131 -3.51 -20.47 21.41
C PRO A 131 -3.55 -20.94 22.87
N LYS A 132 -3.65 -22.25 23.09
CA LYS A 132 -3.72 -22.82 24.44
C LYS A 132 -2.45 -22.59 25.28
N ASP A 133 -1.34 -22.40 24.63
CA ASP A 133 -0.02 -22.07 25.18
C ASP A 133 0.23 -20.57 25.31
N ALA A 134 -0.73 -19.72 24.91
CA ALA A 134 -0.62 -18.28 25.11
C ALA A 134 -0.54 -17.93 26.60
N PRO A 135 0.25 -16.94 27.00
CA PRO A 135 0.29 -16.48 28.39
C PRO A 135 -1.11 -16.19 28.92
N ALA A 136 -1.42 -16.68 30.14
CA ALA A 136 -2.75 -16.58 30.77
C ALA A 136 -3.31 -15.14 30.78
N PHE A 137 -2.42 -14.14 30.78
CA PHE A 137 -2.76 -12.73 30.65
C PHE A 137 -3.51 -12.42 29.33
N PHE A 138 -3.03 -12.93 28.19
CA PHE A 138 -3.64 -12.70 26.88
C PHE A 138 -4.86 -13.59 26.59
N GLN A 139 -5.13 -14.59 27.44
CA GLN A 139 -6.33 -15.41 27.29
C GLN A 139 -7.61 -14.71 27.81
N LYS A 140 -7.46 -13.60 28.54
CA LYS A 140 -8.59 -12.86 29.10
C LYS A 140 -9.05 -11.76 28.13
N LEU A 141 -10.25 -11.87 27.59
CA LEU A 141 -10.83 -10.89 26.68
C LEU A 141 -10.74 -9.42 27.18
N PRO A 142 -11.05 -9.10 28.46
CA PRO A 142 -10.92 -7.73 28.96
C PRO A 142 -9.49 -7.18 28.87
N VAL A 143 -8.49 -8.04 29.03
CA VAL A 143 -7.07 -7.67 28.95
C VAL A 143 -6.68 -7.36 27.51
N MET A 144 -7.12 -8.19 26.56
CA MET A 144 -6.90 -7.95 25.13
C MET A 144 -7.57 -6.64 24.68
N VAL A 145 -8.80 -6.41 25.11
CA VAL A 145 -9.52 -5.15 24.80
C VAL A 145 -8.82 -3.96 25.44
N GLY A 146 -8.38 -4.07 26.70
CA GLY A 146 -7.60 -3.02 27.38
C GLY A 146 -6.26 -2.71 26.68
N PHE A 147 -5.55 -3.74 26.21
CA PHE A 147 -4.32 -3.56 25.42
C PHE A 147 -4.56 -2.86 24.09
N LEU A 148 -5.60 -3.27 23.35
CA LEU A 148 -5.99 -2.60 22.09
C LEU A 148 -6.40 -1.15 22.33
N PHE A 149 -7.14 -0.87 23.40
CA PHE A 149 -7.52 0.48 23.77
C PHE A 149 -6.30 1.34 24.12
N LEU A 150 -5.38 0.82 24.96
CA LEU A 150 -4.14 1.50 25.29
C LEU A 150 -3.29 1.80 24.04
N LEU A 151 -3.16 0.82 23.15
CA LEU A 151 -2.42 1.00 21.90
C LEU A 151 -3.08 2.05 21.00
N SER A 152 -4.41 2.08 20.92
CA SER A 152 -5.14 3.12 20.19
C SER A 152 -4.90 4.50 20.80
N LEU A 153 -4.91 4.63 22.13
CA LEU A 153 -4.59 5.88 22.82
C LEU A 153 -3.15 6.34 22.54
N VAL A 154 -2.18 5.42 22.59
CA VAL A 154 -0.79 5.73 22.25
C VAL A 154 -0.68 6.20 20.79
N THR A 155 -1.35 5.51 19.87
CA THR A 155 -1.33 5.88 18.44
C THR A 155 -1.98 7.27 18.23
N ILE A 156 -3.11 7.54 18.88
CA ILE A 156 -3.78 8.85 18.85
C ILE A 156 -2.84 9.94 19.37
N ALA A 157 -2.21 9.70 20.54
CA ALA A 157 -1.28 10.65 21.14
C ALA A 157 -0.09 10.93 20.22
N LEU A 158 0.49 9.89 19.61
CA LEU A 158 1.62 10.02 18.68
C LEU A 158 1.23 10.83 17.43
N VAL A 159 0.04 10.60 16.87
CA VAL A 159 -0.43 11.32 15.69
C VAL A 159 -0.84 12.75 16.03
N TYR A 160 -1.39 12.99 17.24
CA TYR A 160 -1.82 14.32 17.69
C TYR A 160 -0.65 15.22 18.13
N ILE A 161 0.35 14.63 18.84
CA ILE A 161 1.41 15.41 19.48
C ILE A 161 2.36 15.98 18.46
N ASP A 162 2.64 15.36 17.30
CA ASP A 162 3.44 16.07 16.32
C ASP A 162 3.79 15.36 15.00
N ILE A 163 3.80 16.18 13.96
CA ILE A 163 4.63 16.11 12.75
C ILE A 163 6.09 15.69 13.05
N LYS A 164 6.69 16.08 14.18
CA LYS A 164 8.06 15.67 14.59
C LYS A 164 8.18 14.17 14.86
N VAL A 165 7.18 13.53 15.48
CA VAL A 165 7.18 12.07 15.68
C VAL A 165 7.23 11.35 14.34
N VAL A 166 6.45 11.81 13.35
CA VAL A 166 6.48 11.29 11.99
C VAL A 166 7.85 11.53 11.33
N SER A 167 8.56 12.60 11.67
CA SER A 167 9.94 12.84 11.22
C SER A 167 10.93 11.87 11.86
N TYR A 168 10.79 11.60 13.15
CA TYR A 168 11.61 10.60 13.85
C TYR A 168 11.34 9.17 13.38
N LEU A 169 10.16 8.87 12.86
CA LEU A 169 9.84 7.57 12.30
C LEU A 169 10.82 7.15 11.19
N PHE A 170 11.29 8.09 10.38
CA PHE A 170 12.30 7.83 9.35
C PHE A 170 13.59 7.26 9.98
N TRP A 171 14.08 7.91 11.03
CA TRP A 171 15.29 7.46 11.73
C TRP A 171 15.08 6.11 12.43
N LEU A 172 13.91 5.91 13.03
CA LEU A 172 13.56 4.62 13.64
C LEU A 172 13.58 3.49 12.62
N LEU A 173 12.95 3.68 11.47
CA LEU A 173 12.95 2.69 10.37
C LEU A 173 14.37 2.43 9.87
N LEU A 174 15.19 3.47 9.73
CA LEU A 174 16.60 3.33 9.33
C LEU A 174 17.39 2.50 10.36
N VAL A 175 17.24 2.80 11.64
CA VAL A 175 17.88 2.02 12.71
C VAL A 175 17.41 0.57 12.68
N CYS A 176 16.11 0.31 12.49
CA CYS A 176 15.59 -1.05 12.36
C CYS A 176 16.24 -1.82 11.19
N ILE A 177 16.35 -1.22 10.01
CA ILE A 177 17.01 -1.88 8.86
C ILE A 177 18.49 -2.14 9.15
N LEU A 178 19.21 -1.19 9.75
CA LEU A 178 20.60 -1.37 10.11
C LEU A 178 20.81 -2.47 11.16
N LEU A 179 19.94 -2.54 12.17
CA LEU A 179 19.97 -3.61 13.18
C LEU A 179 19.67 -4.97 12.58
N ILE A 180 18.63 -5.07 11.71
CA ILE A 180 18.31 -6.32 11.02
C ILE A 180 19.49 -6.75 10.13
N SER A 181 20.07 -5.81 9.39
CA SER A 181 21.27 -6.08 8.57
C SER A 181 22.41 -6.60 9.42
N PHE A 182 22.71 -5.93 10.53
CA PHE A 182 23.76 -6.33 11.46
C PHE A 182 23.51 -7.74 12.01
N ILE A 183 22.31 -8.03 12.50
CA ILE A 183 21.95 -9.36 13.06
C ILE A 183 22.14 -10.45 12.01
N VAL A 184 21.62 -10.24 10.80
CA VAL A 184 21.64 -11.29 9.76
C VAL A 184 23.07 -11.51 9.22
N PHE A 185 23.82 -10.43 8.91
CA PHE A 185 25.16 -10.56 8.34
C PHE A 185 26.23 -10.97 9.37
N SER A 186 26.00 -10.70 10.66
CA SER A 186 26.90 -11.13 11.75
C SER A 186 26.70 -12.58 12.14
N ASP A 187 25.59 -13.20 11.72
CA ASP A 187 25.32 -14.61 12.08
C ASP A 187 26.29 -15.54 11.38
N ARG A 188 27.03 -16.30 12.22
CA ARG A 188 28.02 -17.29 11.76
C ARG A 188 27.40 -18.60 11.25
N SER A 189 26.12 -18.83 11.51
CA SER A 189 25.41 -20.01 11.00
C SER A 189 25.05 -19.89 9.51
N LEU A 190 25.11 -18.68 8.94
CA LEU A 190 24.87 -18.44 7.52
C LEU A 190 26.18 -18.59 6.73
N ASP A 191 26.13 -19.40 5.70
CA ASP A 191 27.21 -19.52 4.73
C ASP A 191 27.30 -18.28 3.80
N LEU A 192 28.35 -18.21 3.01
CA LEU A 192 28.59 -17.07 2.10
C LEU A 192 27.50 -16.97 1.03
N ILE A 193 26.96 -18.11 0.56
CA ILE A 193 25.91 -18.15 -0.46
C ILE A 193 24.61 -17.58 0.11
N GLN A 194 24.24 -17.98 1.32
CA GLN A 194 23.06 -17.44 2.01
C GLN A 194 23.18 -15.93 2.25
N LYS A 195 24.37 -15.45 2.68
CA LYS A 195 24.62 -14.00 2.84
C LYS A 195 24.51 -13.24 1.52
N LYS A 196 24.97 -13.80 0.41
CA LYS A 196 24.78 -13.21 -0.92
C LYS A 196 23.30 -13.11 -1.30
N LYS A 197 22.51 -14.16 -1.06
CA LYS A 197 21.06 -14.16 -1.28
C LYS A 197 20.35 -13.11 -0.44
N VAL A 198 20.73 -12.96 0.82
CA VAL A 198 20.22 -11.88 1.69
C VAL A 198 20.59 -10.51 1.14
N ALA A 199 21.81 -10.29 0.66
CA ALA A 199 22.22 -9.03 0.05
C ALA A 199 21.35 -8.68 -1.19
N VAL A 200 20.95 -9.68 -1.98
CA VAL A 200 19.97 -9.46 -3.08
C VAL A 200 18.65 -8.94 -2.54
N LEU A 201 18.11 -9.51 -1.45
CA LEU A 201 16.85 -9.08 -0.85
C LEU A 201 16.91 -7.62 -0.36
N PHE A 202 18.00 -7.22 0.31
CA PHE A 202 18.18 -5.82 0.72
C PHE A 202 18.30 -4.88 -0.48
N THR A 203 19.05 -5.28 -1.51
CA THR A 203 19.19 -4.48 -2.73
C THR A 203 17.83 -4.26 -3.41
N VAL A 204 17.06 -5.32 -3.56
CA VAL A 204 15.72 -5.24 -4.16
C VAL A 204 14.79 -4.38 -3.32
N SER A 205 14.81 -4.51 -1.98
CA SER A 205 14.02 -3.69 -1.06
C SER A 205 14.31 -2.20 -1.21
N PHE A 206 15.56 -1.83 -1.46
CA PHE A 206 15.94 -0.45 -1.72
C PHE A 206 15.21 0.11 -2.95
N PHE A 207 15.13 -0.64 -4.06
CA PHE A 207 14.42 -0.20 -5.26
C PHE A 207 12.89 -0.19 -5.08
N VAL A 208 12.35 -1.05 -4.23
CA VAL A 208 10.94 -1.07 -3.86
C VAL A 208 10.48 0.23 -3.21
N ILE A 209 11.36 0.91 -2.46
CA ILE A 209 11.07 2.22 -1.86
C ILE A 209 10.70 3.24 -2.96
N PHE A 210 11.47 3.29 -4.05
CA PHE A 210 11.19 4.22 -5.16
C PHE A 210 9.86 3.91 -5.86
N PHE A 211 9.56 2.63 -6.04
CA PHE A 211 8.30 2.23 -6.64
C PHE A 211 7.11 2.68 -5.80
N TRP A 212 7.05 2.26 -4.53
CA TRP A 212 5.89 2.55 -3.70
C TRP A 212 5.78 4.03 -3.33
N SER A 213 6.88 4.77 -3.20
CA SER A 213 6.81 6.21 -2.91
C SER A 213 6.15 7.02 -4.04
N ALA A 214 6.30 6.58 -5.28
CA ALA A 214 5.60 7.15 -6.42
C ALA A 214 4.19 6.57 -6.59
N PHE A 215 4.01 5.26 -6.42
CA PHE A 215 2.73 4.59 -6.56
C PHE A 215 1.68 5.09 -5.56
N GLU A 216 2.06 5.32 -4.32
CA GLU A 216 1.19 5.81 -3.23
C GLU A 216 0.76 7.27 -3.39
N GLN A 217 1.23 7.97 -4.44
CA GLN A 217 0.65 9.26 -4.83
C GLN A 217 -0.84 9.13 -5.21
N ALA A 218 -1.32 7.92 -5.50
CA ALA A 218 -2.72 7.63 -5.77
C ALA A 218 -3.66 8.11 -4.64
N GLY A 219 -3.23 7.94 -3.37
CA GLY A 219 -3.99 8.40 -2.20
C GLY A 219 -3.71 9.85 -1.78
N ALA A 220 -2.85 10.58 -2.49
CA ALA A 220 -2.42 11.92 -2.13
C ALA A 220 -2.53 12.89 -3.31
N SER A 221 -1.39 13.22 -3.95
CA SER A 221 -1.34 14.22 -5.03
C SER A 221 -2.19 13.88 -6.26
N LEU A 222 -2.33 12.60 -6.60
CA LEU A 222 -3.15 12.18 -7.75
C LEU A 222 -4.66 12.30 -7.48
N THR A 223 -5.11 12.09 -6.24
CA THR A 223 -6.50 12.37 -5.87
C THR A 223 -6.78 13.85 -5.93
N TYR A 224 -5.85 14.70 -5.46
CA TYR A 224 -5.95 16.15 -5.58
C TYR A 224 -5.97 16.59 -7.05
N PHE A 225 -5.08 16.03 -7.88
CA PHE A 225 -5.08 16.25 -9.33
C PHE A 225 -6.41 15.84 -9.99
N ALA A 226 -6.98 14.71 -9.57
CA ALA A 226 -8.29 14.26 -10.06
C ALA A 226 -9.39 15.27 -9.70
N SER A 227 -9.36 15.85 -8.50
CA SER A 227 -10.34 16.83 -8.04
C SER A 227 -10.23 18.17 -8.78
N GLU A 228 -9.04 18.75 -8.81
CA GLU A 228 -8.81 20.13 -9.22
C GLU A 228 -8.45 20.29 -10.69
N ASN A 229 -7.70 19.37 -11.26
CA ASN A 229 -7.07 19.52 -12.56
C ASN A 229 -7.63 18.59 -13.66
N THR A 230 -8.61 17.73 -13.30
CA THR A 230 -9.20 16.78 -14.25
C THR A 230 -10.64 17.15 -14.61
N GLN A 231 -10.96 17.16 -15.90
CA GLN A 231 -12.32 17.34 -16.39
C GLN A 231 -13.14 16.08 -16.10
N ARG A 232 -13.94 16.13 -15.04
CA ARG A 232 -14.73 14.99 -14.53
C ARG A 232 -16.22 15.05 -14.89
N ASP A 233 -16.64 16.14 -15.51
CA ASP A 233 -18.03 16.34 -15.94
C ASP A 233 -18.28 15.61 -17.26
N LEU A 234 -19.22 14.67 -17.24
CA LEU A 234 -19.70 13.92 -18.39
C LEU A 234 -20.97 14.53 -19.02
N GLY A 235 -21.41 15.69 -18.54
CA GLY A 235 -22.63 16.37 -18.96
C GLY A 235 -23.89 15.89 -18.24
N TRP A 236 -23.97 14.65 -17.86
CA TRP A 236 -25.09 14.06 -17.09
C TRP A 236 -24.72 13.72 -15.63
N THR A 237 -23.44 13.63 -15.32
CA THR A 237 -22.91 13.45 -13.96
C THR A 237 -21.47 13.93 -13.86
N VAL A 238 -21.04 14.27 -12.64
CA VAL A 238 -19.63 14.53 -12.32
C VAL A 238 -19.05 13.30 -11.66
N VAL A 239 -17.99 12.73 -12.26
CA VAL A 239 -17.31 11.55 -11.70
C VAL A 239 -16.59 11.95 -10.40
N PRO A 240 -16.86 11.32 -9.25
CA PRO A 240 -16.14 11.56 -8.02
C PRO A 240 -14.63 11.33 -8.17
N ALA A 241 -13.80 12.19 -7.58
CA ALA A 241 -12.34 12.09 -7.68
C ALA A 241 -11.81 10.76 -7.09
N SER A 242 -12.46 10.26 -6.05
CA SER A 242 -12.16 8.98 -5.41
C SER A 242 -12.32 7.76 -6.33
N PHE A 243 -13.16 7.83 -7.37
CA PHE A 243 -13.38 6.73 -8.32
C PHE A 243 -12.11 6.35 -9.07
N PHE A 244 -11.20 7.29 -9.29
CA PHE A 244 -9.94 6.99 -9.96
C PHE A 244 -9.05 6.03 -9.15
N GLN A 245 -9.14 6.01 -7.84
CA GLN A 245 -8.42 5.05 -6.99
C GLN A 245 -8.87 3.60 -7.25
N SER A 246 -10.13 3.39 -7.62
CA SER A 246 -10.67 2.06 -7.98
C SER A 246 -10.05 1.48 -9.24
N LEU A 247 -9.50 2.33 -10.13
CA LEU A 247 -8.93 1.89 -11.42
C LEU A 247 -7.78 0.91 -11.21
N ASN A 248 -6.93 1.13 -10.20
CA ASN A 248 -5.86 0.19 -9.90
C ASN A 248 -6.42 -1.22 -9.64
N SER A 249 -7.37 -1.35 -8.72
CA SER A 249 -7.97 -2.65 -8.38
C SER A 249 -8.69 -3.30 -9.56
N ILE A 250 -9.38 -2.51 -10.37
CA ILE A 250 -10.03 -2.99 -11.61
C ILE A 250 -8.97 -3.51 -12.58
N PHE A 251 -7.89 -2.75 -12.79
CA PHE A 251 -6.81 -3.16 -13.68
C PHE A 251 -6.02 -4.35 -13.12
N VAL A 252 -5.84 -4.48 -11.80
CA VAL A 252 -5.23 -5.68 -11.21
C VAL A 252 -6.05 -6.91 -11.58
N VAL A 253 -7.37 -6.89 -11.38
CA VAL A 253 -8.23 -8.05 -11.68
C VAL A 253 -8.24 -8.39 -13.17
N THR A 254 -8.22 -7.38 -14.03
CA THR A 254 -8.30 -7.59 -15.50
C THR A 254 -6.96 -7.91 -16.13
N LEU A 255 -5.86 -7.29 -15.67
CA LEU A 255 -4.54 -7.43 -16.29
C LEU A 255 -3.68 -8.54 -15.68
N ALA A 256 -3.93 -8.95 -14.42
CA ALA A 256 -3.13 -9.99 -13.78
C ALA A 256 -3.12 -11.32 -14.56
N PRO A 257 -4.26 -11.84 -15.08
CA PRO A 257 -4.26 -13.03 -15.91
C PRO A 257 -3.43 -12.86 -17.20
N LEU A 258 -3.49 -11.68 -17.82
CA LEU A 258 -2.73 -11.37 -19.03
C LEU A 258 -1.22 -11.34 -18.75
N VAL A 259 -0.80 -10.68 -17.69
CA VAL A 259 0.60 -10.62 -17.28
C VAL A 259 1.12 -12.02 -16.92
N ALA A 260 0.35 -12.80 -16.16
CA ALA A 260 0.70 -14.18 -15.84
C ALA A 260 0.84 -15.04 -17.11
N TRP A 261 -0.09 -14.92 -18.06
CA TRP A 261 -0.01 -15.62 -19.35
C TRP A 261 1.25 -15.24 -20.13
N VAL A 262 1.63 -13.96 -20.15
CA VAL A 262 2.88 -13.51 -20.81
C VAL A 262 4.08 -14.20 -20.19
N TRP A 263 4.18 -14.24 -18.85
CA TRP A 263 5.30 -14.91 -18.18
C TRP A 263 5.37 -16.41 -18.50
N VAL A 264 4.24 -17.10 -18.45
CA VAL A 264 4.16 -18.53 -18.79
C VAL A 264 4.55 -18.77 -20.26
N LYS A 265 4.09 -17.93 -21.19
CA LYS A 265 4.38 -18.05 -22.62
C LYS A 265 5.87 -17.84 -22.94
N LEU A 266 6.54 -16.98 -22.20
CA LEU A 266 7.99 -16.77 -22.34
C LEU A 266 8.83 -17.99 -21.93
N GLY A 267 8.34 -18.84 -21.02
CA GLY A 267 8.99 -20.08 -20.60
C GLY A 267 10.46 -19.88 -20.27
N LYS A 268 11.37 -20.52 -21.02
CA LYS A 268 12.83 -20.41 -20.80
C LYS A 268 13.39 -18.99 -21.04
N LYS A 269 12.68 -18.12 -21.73
CA LYS A 269 13.07 -16.71 -21.98
C LYS A 269 12.48 -15.76 -20.93
N GLU A 270 11.81 -16.29 -19.93
CA GLU A 270 11.24 -15.50 -18.84
C GLU A 270 12.34 -14.72 -18.11
N PRO A 271 12.20 -13.39 -17.95
CA PRO A 271 13.16 -12.57 -17.22
C PRO A 271 13.27 -13.01 -15.76
N SER A 272 14.47 -12.96 -15.16
CA SER A 272 14.62 -13.21 -13.72
C SER A 272 13.89 -12.14 -12.89
N SER A 273 13.61 -12.47 -11.62
CA SER A 273 12.87 -11.60 -10.71
C SER A 273 13.38 -10.15 -10.66
N PRO A 274 14.70 -9.87 -10.55
CA PRO A 274 15.19 -8.49 -10.59
C PRO A 274 14.86 -7.73 -11.88
N TYR A 275 14.93 -8.40 -13.05
CA TYR A 275 14.56 -7.78 -14.33
C TYR A 275 13.06 -7.44 -14.37
N LYS A 276 12.19 -8.33 -13.89
CA LYS A 276 10.75 -8.06 -13.82
C LYS A 276 10.47 -6.86 -12.94
N MET A 277 11.17 -6.73 -11.81
CA MET A 277 11.03 -5.58 -10.92
C MET A 277 11.56 -4.29 -11.54
N ALA A 278 12.62 -4.35 -12.36
CA ALA A 278 13.07 -3.21 -13.16
C ALA A 278 12.00 -2.78 -14.17
N PHE A 279 11.33 -3.73 -14.84
CA PHE A 279 10.17 -3.42 -15.69
C PHE A 279 9.02 -2.81 -14.90
N GLY A 280 8.82 -3.21 -13.65
CA GLY A 280 7.84 -2.58 -12.76
C GLY A 280 8.09 -1.07 -12.60
N LEU A 281 9.32 -0.68 -12.28
CA LEU A 281 9.74 0.72 -12.19
C LEU A 281 9.67 1.45 -13.54
N PHE A 282 9.95 0.75 -14.64
CA PHE A 282 9.83 1.31 -15.99
C PHE A 282 8.39 1.66 -16.35
N PHE A 283 7.44 0.75 -16.12
CA PHE A 283 6.02 1.03 -16.35
C PHE A 283 5.50 2.15 -15.46
N LEU A 284 5.96 2.24 -14.22
CA LEU A 284 5.64 3.35 -13.33
C LEU A 284 6.13 4.68 -13.92
N ALA A 285 7.38 4.75 -14.38
CA ALA A 285 7.94 5.93 -15.04
C ALA A 285 7.18 6.30 -16.33
N LEU A 286 6.78 5.30 -17.13
CA LEU A 286 5.95 5.52 -18.33
C LEU A 286 4.58 6.10 -17.99
N GLY A 287 3.94 5.63 -16.90
CA GLY A 287 2.67 6.17 -16.44
C GLY A 287 2.78 7.65 -16.05
N TYR A 288 3.86 8.02 -15.36
CA TYR A 288 4.14 9.41 -15.03
C TYR A 288 4.52 10.24 -16.25
N LEU A 289 5.24 9.68 -17.22
CA LEU A 289 5.54 10.36 -18.48
C LEU A 289 4.25 10.61 -19.29
N TRP A 290 3.35 9.63 -19.32
CA TRP A 290 2.05 9.76 -19.96
C TRP A 290 1.26 10.96 -19.41
N ILE A 291 1.07 11.06 -18.09
CA ILE A 291 0.33 12.17 -17.49
C ILE A 291 1.10 13.50 -17.62
N ALA A 292 2.43 13.49 -17.54
CA ALA A 292 3.27 14.67 -17.74
C ALA A 292 3.06 15.28 -19.14
N THR A 293 2.94 14.43 -20.18
CA THR A 293 2.64 14.92 -21.54
C THR A 293 1.24 15.54 -21.62
N GLY A 294 0.28 15.01 -20.88
CA GLY A 294 -1.10 15.52 -20.85
C GLY A 294 -1.27 16.88 -20.18
N VAL A 295 -0.35 17.25 -19.29
CA VAL A 295 -0.36 18.56 -18.61
C VAL A 295 0.66 19.54 -19.16
N ASN A 296 1.46 19.15 -20.14
CA ASN A 296 2.49 20.01 -20.73
C ASN A 296 1.88 21.19 -21.46
N GLY A 297 2.28 22.41 -21.11
CA GLY A 297 1.78 23.64 -21.71
C GLY A 297 0.34 24.00 -21.33
N VAL A 298 -0.29 23.26 -20.42
CA VAL A 298 -1.65 23.56 -19.91
C VAL A 298 -1.58 24.71 -18.92
N GLY A 299 -2.34 25.78 -19.19
CA GLY A 299 -2.39 26.95 -18.31
C GLY A 299 -3.04 26.67 -16.96
N ALA A 300 -2.73 27.50 -15.97
CA ALA A 300 -3.32 27.39 -14.62
C ALA A 300 -4.86 27.43 -14.70
N GLY A 301 -5.52 26.52 -13.97
CA GLY A 301 -6.98 26.42 -13.92
C GLY A 301 -7.64 25.68 -15.10
N ILE A 302 -6.88 25.27 -16.12
CA ILE A 302 -7.42 24.46 -17.22
C ILE A 302 -7.40 22.99 -16.80
N LYS A 303 -8.55 22.32 -16.92
CA LYS A 303 -8.70 20.91 -16.59
C LYS A 303 -8.38 20.03 -17.81
N VAL A 304 -7.64 18.95 -17.60
CA VAL A 304 -7.28 17.98 -18.63
C VAL A 304 -8.23 16.79 -18.64
N SER A 305 -8.27 16.04 -19.74
CA SER A 305 -9.11 14.86 -19.89
C SER A 305 -8.77 13.75 -18.87
N MET A 306 -9.80 13.03 -18.42
CA MET A 306 -9.66 11.83 -17.57
C MET A 306 -8.77 10.73 -18.18
N ILE A 307 -8.61 10.72 -19.49
CA ILE A 307 -7.80 9.70 -20.20
C ILE A 307 -6.35 9.68 -19.69
N TRP A 308 -5.83 10.82 -19.24
CA TRP A 308 -4.48 10.91 -18.71
C TRP A 308 -4.33 10.18 -17.37
N LEU A 309 -5.32 10.26 -16.49
CA LEU A 309 -5.35 9.47 -15.26
C LEU A 309 -5.58 7.98 -15.56
N LEU A 310 -6.51 7.66 -16.46
CA LEU A 310 -6.81 6.27 -16.83
C LEU A 310 -5.56 5.55 -17.37
N GLY A 311 -4.86 6.15 -18.33
CA GLY A 311 -3.64 5.59 -18.90
C GLY A 311 -2.51 5.45 -17.88
N MET A 312 -2.36 6.45 -17.00
CA MET A 312 -1.37 6.40 -15.94
C MET A 312 -1.67 5.25 -14.96
N TYR A 313 -2.90 5.11 -14.44
CA TYR A 313 -3.26 4.01 -13.54
C TYR A 313 -3.08 2.63 -14.18
N MET A 314 -3.37 2.51 -15.49
CA MET A 314 -3.11 1.27 -16.23
C MET A 314 -1.62 0.92 -16.25
N MET A 315 -0.73 1.88 -16.57
CA MET A 315 0.71 1.66 -16.57
C MET A 315 1.25 1.37 -15.18
N HIS A 316 0.77 2.08 -14.15
CA HIS A 316 1.15 1.85 -12.76
C HIS A 316 0.76 0.44 -12.31
N THR A 317 -0.43 -0.04 -12.69
CA THR A 317 -0.88 -1.40 -12.36
C THR A 317 -0.04 -2.47 -13.07
N LEU A 318 0.33 -2.25 -14.34
CA LEU A 318 1.28 -3.15 -15.02
C LEU A 318 2.62 -3.19 -14.27
N GLY A 319 3.09 -2.03 -13.81
CA GLY A 319 4.28 -1.93 -12.96
C GLY A 319 4.15 -2.71 -11.67
N GLU A 320 3.03 -2.57 -10.97
CA GLU A 320 2.73 -3.30 -9.74
C GLU A 320 2.73 -4.82 -9.95
N LEU A 321 2.08 -5.30 -11.00
CA LEU A 321 2.03 -6.73 -11.32
C LEU A 321 3.40 -7.32 -11.67
N CYS A 322 4.32 -6.50 -12.17
CA CYS A 322 5.71 -6.89 -12.41
C CYS A 322 6.57 -6.87 -11.14
N LEU A 323 6.19 -6.15 -10.08
CA LEU A 323 7.02 -5.92 -8.91
C LEU A 323 6.51 -6.66 -7.66
N SER A 324 5.25 -6.47 -7.27
CA SER A 324 4.74 -6.90 -5.97
C SER A 324 4.68 -8.41 -5.79
N PRO A 325 4.02 -9.19 -6.66
CA PRO A 325 3.96 -10.64 -6.50
C PRO A 325 5.34 -11.29 -6.67
N ILE A 326 6.17 -10.71 -7.53
CA ILE A 326 7.53 -11.19 -7.80
C ILE A 326 8.43 -10.95 -6.60
N GLY A 327 8.35 -9.78 -5.96
CA GLY A 327 9.13 -9.45 -4.77
C GLY A 327 8.79 -10.37 -3.60
N LEU A 328 7.52 -10.56 -3.28
CA LEU A 328 7.09 -11.47 -2.21
C LEU A 328 7.56 -12.91 -2.46
N SER A 329 7.43 -13.40 -3.70
CA SER A 329 7.94 -14.71 -4.10
C SER A 329 9.46 -14.82 -3.94
N LEU A 330 10.21 -13.76 -4.30
CA LEU A 330 11.66 -13.71 -4.18
C LEU A 330 12.11 -13.82 -2.72
N PHE A 331 11.45 -13.08 -1.80
CA PHE A 331 11.73 -13.19 -0.37
C PHE A 331 11.48 -14.58 0.17
N ASN A 332 10.37 -15.21 -0.19
CA ASN A 332 10.06 -16.58 0.23
C ASN A 332 11.08 -17.61 -0.28
N LYS A 333 11.63 -17.41 -1.49
CA LYS A 333 12.60 -18.33 -2.11
C LYS A 333 14.04 -18.16 -1.60
N LEU A 334 14.46 -16.93 -1.33
CA LEU A 334 15.86 -16.64 -1.01
C LEU A 334 16.14 -16.49 0.49
N ALA A 335 15.13 -16.17 1.30
CA ALA A 335 15.33 -15.96 2.72
C ALA A 335 15.73 -17.26 3.43
N PRO A 336 16.85 -17.29 4.18
CA PRO A 336 17.17 -18.43 5.04
C PRO A 336 16.03 -18.67 6.04
N ILE A 337 15.67 -19.94 6.27
CA ILE A 337 14.53 -20.33 7.12
C ILE A 337 14.59 -19.65 8.49
N LYS A 338 15.79 -19.60 9.09
CA LYS A 338 16.05 -18.96 10.39
C LYS A 338 15.62 -17.48 10.43
N PHE A 339 15.72 -16.76 9.32
CA PHE A 339 15.47 -15.33 9.23
C PHE A 339 14.32 -14.95 8.29
N ALA A 340 13.54 -15.93 7.83
CA ALA A 340 12.50 -15.69 6.84
C ALA A 340 11.49 -14.59 7.27
N SER A 341 10.97 -14.68 8.50
CA SER A 341 10.05 -13.67 9.04
C SER A 341 10.72 -12.30 9.22
N LEU A 342 11.98 -12.27 9.67
CA LEU A 342 12.72 -11.02 9.87
C LEU A 342 13.00 -10.33 8.54
N LEU A 343 13.38 -11.08 7.51
CA LEU A 343 13.62 -10.55 6.16
C LEU A 343 12.31 -10.10 5.49
N MET A 344 11.20 -10.82 5.71
CA MET A 344 9.88 -10.31 5.29
C MET A 344 9.56 -8.97 5.99
N GLY A 345 10.01 -8.79 7.23
CA GLY A 345 9.96 -7.50 7.92
C GLY A 345 10.72 -6.38 7.19
N VAL A 346 11.86 -6.70 6.54
CA VAL A 346 12.60 -5.72 5.70
C VAL A 346 11.76 -5.25 4.52
N TRP A 347 11.04 -6.16 3.85
CA TRP A 347 10.09 -5.81 2.78
C TRP A 347 9.03 -4.81 3.26
N PHE A 348 8.40 -5.08 4.39
CA PHE A 348 7.38 -4.17 4.93
C PHE A 348 7.98 -2.86 5.46
N THR A 349 9.20 -2.88 5.98
CA THR A 349 9.91 -1.66 6.39
C THR A 349 10.23 -0.80 5.17
N ALA A 350 10.61 -1.39 4.02
CA ALA A 350 10.78 -0.65 2.77
C ALA A 350 9.47 0.03 2.33
N ASN A 351 8.33 -0.66 2.46
CA ASN A 351 7.02 -0.04 2.21
C ASN A 351 6.73 1.12 3.17
N ALA A 352 7.07 1.00 4.46
CA ALA A 352 6.90 2.08 5.43
C ALA A 352 7.76 3.32 5.08
N PHE A 353 9.01 3.12 4.63
CA PHE A 353 9.85 4.19 4.08
C PHE A 353 9.22 4.84 2.86
N ALA A 354 8.71 4.03 1.93
CA ALA A 354 8.07 4.51 0.72
C ALA A 354 6.85 5.38 1.03
N ASN A 355 5.99 4.95 1.95
CA ASN A 355 4.82 5.72 2.38
C ASN A 355 5.21 7.06 3.04
N LYS A 356 6.30 7.07 3.84
CA LYS A 356 6.83 8.31 4.40
C LYS A 356 7.33 9.25 3.30
N LEU A 357 8.06 8.74 2.32
CA LEU A 357 8.53 9.52 1.18
C LEU A 357 7.37 9.98 0.29
N ALA A 358 6.32 9.16 0.12
CA ALA A 358 5.13 9.56 -0.62
C ALA A 358 4.49 10.82 -0.02
N GLY A 359 4.39 10.89 1.32
CA GLY A 359 3.92 12.10 2.01
C GLY A 359 4.84 13.32 1.79
N VAL A 360 6.16 13.13 1.78
CA VAL A 360 7.12 14.21 1.48
C VAL A 360 6.98 14.68 0.03
N PHE A 361 6.84 13.75 -0.91
CA PHE A 361 6.72 14.08 -2.33
C PHE A 361 5.36 14.69 -2.67
N SER A 362 4.29 14.32 -1.99
CA SER A 362 2.98 14.95 -2.20
C SER A 362 2.98 16.43 -1.78
N ALA A 363 3.79 16.81 -0.79
CA ALA A 363 3.96 18.20 -0.38
C ALA A 363 4.69 19.08 -1.43
N LEU A 364 5.29 18.47 -2.45
CA LEU A 364 5.91 19.16 -3.57
C LEU A 364 4.91 19.57 -4.66
N TYR A 365 3.64 19.12 -4.56
CA TYR A 365 2.60 19.45 -5.53
C TYR A 365 2.45 20.97 -5.67
N PRO A 366 2.47 21.51 -6.92
CA PRO A 366 2.48 22.96 -7.17
C PRO A 366 1.07 23.56 -7.02
N GLU A 367 0.58 23.57 -5.79
CA GLU A 367 -0.72 24.13 -5.45
C GLU A 367 -0.67 25.67 -5.50
N ASN A 368 -1.66 26.29 -6.15
CA ASN A 368 -1.82 27.76 -6.24
C ASN A 368 -0.57 28.51 -6.76
N GLY A 369 0.22 27.89 -7.65
CA GLY A 369 1.44 28.48 -8.21
C GLY A 369 2.63 28.50 -7.24
N LYS A 370 2.56 27.75 -6.16
CA LYS A 370 3.69 27.60 -5.21
C LYS A 370 4.84 26.87 -5.89
N VAL A 371 6.01 27.47 -5.89
CA VAL A 371 7.24 26.83 -6.34
C VAL A 371 7.85 26.06 -5.17
N THR A 372 8.11 24.78 -5.40
CA THR A 372 8.77 23.88 -4.45
C THR A 372 10.08 23.37 -5.03
N SER A 373 10.93 22.76 -4.23
CA SER A 373 12.17 22.15 -4.73
C SER A 373 12.54 20.92 -3.92
N PHE A 374 13.15 19.95 -4.59
CA PHE A 374 13.69 18.74 -3.96
C PHE A 374 15.05 18.41 -4.59
N ALA A 375 16.09 18.28 -3.76
CA ALA A 375 17.46 17.98 -4.20
C ALA A 375 17.97 18.87 -5.37
N GLY A 376 17.58 20.15 -5.38
CA GLY A 376 17.96 21.10 -6.43
C GLY A 376 17.05 21.10 -7.67
N TYR A 377 16.13 20.16 -7.81
CA TYR A 377 15.11 20.16 -8.87
C TYR A 377 13.96 21.08 -8.46
N GLN A 378 13.69 22.11 -9.24
CA GLN A 378 12.57 23.04 -9.03
C GLN A 378 11.30 22.50 -9.64
N ILE A 379 10.18 22.69 -8.93
CA ILE A 379 8.84 22.27 -9.32
C ILE A 379 7.93 23.49 -9.24
N SER A 380 7.56 24.04 -10.37
CA SER A 380 6.73 25.24 -10.48
C SER A 380 5.37 24.97 -11.14
N ASN A 381 5.23 23.81 -11.78
CA ASN A 381 4.02 23.42 -12.51
C ASN A 381 3.81 21.89 -12.47
N LEU A 382 2.63 21.44 -12.92
CA LEU A 382 2.25 20.02 -12.91
C LEU A 382 3.15 19.16 -13.79
N HIS A 383 3.62 19.67 -14.93
CA HIS A 383 4.52 18.94 -15.82
C HIS A 383 5.83 18.60 -15.08
N GLU A 384 6.46 19.59 -14.44
CA GLU A 384 7.68 19.40 -13.66
C GLU A 384 7.47 18.46 -12.47
N PHE A 385 6.31 18.55 -11.79
CA PHE A 385 5.94 17.65 -10.73
C PHE A 385 5.88 16.18 -11.18
N PHE A 386 5.23 15.90 -12.29
CA PHE A 386 5.17 14.53 -12.81
C PHE A 386 6.50 14.08 -13.39
N MET A 387 7.27 14.98 -14.03
CA MET A 387 8.62 14.67 -14.52
C MET A 387 9.59 14.31 -13.40
N PHE A 388 9.43 14.86 -12.19
CA PHE A 388 10.19 14.41 -11.03
C PHE A 388 10.06 12.89 -10.79
N PHE A 389 8.86 12.35 -10.85
CA PHE A 389 8.64 10.91 -10.71
C PHE A 389 9.15 10.11 -11.93
N VAL A 390 9.08 10.66 -13.13
CA VAL A 390 9.68 10.04 -14.33
C VAL A 390 11.19 9.87 -14.12
N PHE A 391 11.89 10.91 -13.71
CA PHE A 391 13.34 10.83 -13.47
C PHE A 391 13.66 9.89 -12.31
N MET A 392 12.94 9.96 -11.20
CA MET A 392 13.17 9.12 -10.03
C MET A 392 12.96 7.64 -10.36
N ALA A 393 11.78 7.26 -10.86
CA ALA A 393 11.45 5.88 -11.16
C ALA A 393 12.23 5.35 -12.38
N GLY A 394 12.42 6.18 -13.41
CA GLY A 394 13.19 5.83 -14.60
C GLY A 394 14.67 5.57 -14.28
N THR A 395 15.31 6.42 -13.49
CA THR A 395 16.69 6.21 -13.04
C THR A 395 16.80 4.94 -12.19
N ALA A 396 15.88 4.75 -11.23
CA ALA A 396 15.85 3.54 -10.41
C ALA A 396 15.67 2.27 -11.27
N SER A 397 14.79 2.32 -12.29
CA SER A 397 14.58 1.24 -13.26
C SER A 397 15.87 0.90 -14.02
N LEU A 398 16.54 1.89 -14.58
CA LEU A 398 17.78 1.70 -15.33
C LEU A 398 18.89 1.09 -14.46
N ILE A 399 19.09 1.62 -13.27
CA ILE A 399 20.10 1.11 -12.33
C ILE A 399 19.78 -0.35 -11.98
N LEU A 400 18.52 -0.65 -11.62
CA LEU A 400 18.13 -2.03 -11.29
C LEU A 400 18.28 -2.96 -12.49
N PHE A 401 17.93 -2.51 -13.71
CA PHE A 401 18.08 -3.28 -14.93
C PHE A 401 19.53 -3.71 -15.15
N PHE A 402 20.50 -2.80 -15.06
CA PHE A 402 21.92 -3.12 -15.19
C PHE A 402 22.44 -3.99 -14.04
N LEU A 403 21.95 -3.80 -12.82
CA LEU A 403 22.30 -4.65 -11.68
C LEU A 403 21.68 -6.04 -11.78
N SER A 404 20.59 -6.23 -12.50
CA SER A 404 19.82 -7.48 -12.55
C SER A 404 20.63 -8.68 -12.99
N SER A 405 21.59 -8.51 -13.90
CA SER A 405 22.50 -9.58 -14.32
C SER A 405 23.35 -10.10 -13.16
N LYS A 406 23.94 -9.19 -12.39
CA LYS A 406 24.74 -9.52 -11.21
C LYS A 406 23.88 -10.12 -10.10
N LEU A 407 22.69 -9.56 -9.85
CA LEU A 407 21.76 -10.09 -8.86
C LEU A 407 21.31 -11.51 -9.21
N LYS A 408 21.01 -11.77 -10.49
CA LYS A 408 20.68 -13.12 -10.98
C LYS A 408 21.80 -14.11 -10.66
N SER A 409 23.05 -13.79 -11.00
CA SER A 409 24.21 -14.65 -10.70
C SER A 409 24.38 -14.97 -9.20
N LEU A 410 24.06 -14.00 -8.31
CA LEU A 410 24.10 -14.19 -6.86
C LEU A 410 22.94 -15.06 -6.33
N MET A 411 21.85 -15.14 -7.07
CA MET A 411 20.68 -15.97 -6.71
C MET A 411 20.87 -17.43 -7.11
N GLU A 412 21.57 -17.69 -8.20
CA GLU A 412 21.76 -19.01 -8.80
C GLU A 412 22.96 -19.79 -8.19
N GLN A 413 23.76 -19.14 -7.35
CA GLN A 413 24.79 -19.79 -6.53
C GLN A 413 24.15 -20.44 -5.29
#